data_214bb8b95329519e507cd66271ebed29
#
_entry.id   214bb8b95329519e507cd66271ebed29
#
_cell.length_a   1.000
_cell.length_b   1.000
_cell.length_c   1.000
_cell.angle_alpha   90.00
_cell.angle_beta   90.00
_cell.angle_gamma   90.00
#
_symmetry.space_group_name_H-M   'P 1'
#
loop_
_entity.id
_entity.type
_entity.pdbx_description
1 polymer ?
#
loop_
_entity_poly.entity_id
_entity_poly.type
_entity_poly.pdbx_seq_one_letter_code
_entity_poly.pdbx_strand_id
1 'polypeptide(L)'
;MKVSYSKVSKYTTCPYQYKLFYIDKLKPAFDEKATNALHLGTCVHDALETRNIEHATKMYKEKYSIWDENNEIELLKLNTILPKVLTQIPEGEYEYKLDVEDDFIGYIDMLVKIEDGVYDLYDFKYATDAKRYESSPQVHLYKYYYEKITGNKIRNIYYAVIPKCKDTLDKMPKEKLINKIKTSYAAKDVQFIKVDYQPEKIIQFQTQKAALEKATSFEKVYTSKCEWCQLKKYCLSNGKDKSELEVEKPDIGELKFEEISLF
;
A
#
# COMPACT_ATOMS: atom_id res chain seq x y z
N MET A 1 -19.79 -9.68 -9.02
CA MET A 1 -19.13 -9.41 -7.70
C MET A 1 -18.18 -8.21 -7.83
N LYS A 2 -18.30 -7.24 -6.93
CA LYS A 2 -17.39 -6.07 -6.87
C LYS A 2 -16.02 -6.47 -6.30
N VAL A 3 -14.95 -6.20 -7.04
CA VAL A 3 -13.58 -6.56 -6.64
C VAL A 3 -12.61 -5.42 -6.89
N SER A 4 -11.51 -5.37 -6.10
CA SER A 4 -10.36 -4.51 -6.38
C SER A 4 -9.26 -5.28 -7.14
N TYR A 5 -8.32 -4.55 -7.74
CA TYR A 5 -7.13 -5.15 -8.30
C TYR A 5 -6.38 -6.03 -7.30
N SER A 6 -6.15 -5.52 -6.08
CA SER A 6 -5.45 -6.25 -5.04
C SER A 6 -6.14 -7.56 -4.64
N LYS A 7 -7.48 -7.58 -4.66
CA LYS A 7 -8.29 -8.75 -4.35
C LYS A 7 -8.09 -9.87 -5.39
N VAL A 8 -8.18 -9.52 -6.68
CA VAL A 8 -7.96 -10.45 -7.80
C VAL A 8 -6.49 -10.90 -7.85
N SER A 9 -5.54 -9.98 -7.69
CA SER A 9 -4.11 -10.28 -7.67
C SER A 9 -3.73 -11.24 -6.54
N LYS A 10 -4.36 -11.12 -5.37
CA LYS A 10 -4.14 -12.05 -4.26
C LYS A 10 -4.65 -13.45 -4.60
N TYR A 11 -5.83 -13.56 -5.22
CA TYR A 11 -6.37 -14.84 -5.69
C TYR A 11 -5.46 -15.50 -6.75
N THR A 12 -5.02 -14.75 -7.74
CA THR A 12 -4.15 -15.28 -8.81
C THR A 12 -2.76 -15.67 -8.30
N THR A 13 -2.29 -15.03 -7.24
CA THR A 13 -1.00 -15.38 -6.60
C THR A 13 -1.13 -16.65 -5.78
N CYS A 14 -2.17 -16.76 -4.95
CA CYS A 14 -2.45 -17.94 -4.13
C CYS A 14 -3.93 -17.93 -3.74
N PRO A 15 -4.78 -18.81 -4.33
CA PRO A 15 -6.19 -18.90 -3.97
C PRO A 15 -6.42 -19.08 -2.47
N TYR A 16 -5.58 -19.87 -1.79
CA TYR A 16 -5.70 -20.08 -0.36
C TYR A 16 -5.43 -18.78 0.44
N GLN A 17 -4.45 -17.97 0.03
CA GLN A 17 -4.23 -16.66 0.64
C GLN A 17 -5.45 -15.75 0.48
N TYR A 18 -6.06 -15.73 -0.72
CA TYR A 18 -7.31 -15.01 -0.93
C TYR A 18 -8.41 -15.48 0.04
N LYS A 19 -8.59 -16.81 0.19
CA LYS A 19 -9.56 -17.38 1.14
C LYS A 19 -9.34 -16.87 2.55
N LEU A 20 -8.10 -16.97 3.06
CA LEU A 20 -7.78 -16.53 4.42
C LEU A 20 -8.12 -15.05 4.66
N PHE A 21 -7.78 -14.17 3.71
CA PHE A 21 -8.01 -12.72 3.87
C PHE A 21 -9.45 -12.27 3.62
N TYR A 22 -10.13 -12.84 2.63
CA TYR A 22 -11.41 -12.29 2.15
C TYR A 22 -12.63 -13.16 2.46
N ILE A 23 -12.48 -14.46 2.66
CA ILE A 23 -13.55 -15.38 3.05
C ILE A 23 -13.51 -15.59 4.55
N ASP A 24 -12.36 -16.06 5.07
CA ASP A 24 -12.18 -16.32 6.50
C ASP A 24 -11.95 -15.03 7.30
N LYS A 25 -11.67 -13.91 6.61
CA LYS A 25 -11.46 -12.55 7.18
C LYS A 25 -10.37 -12.49 8.25
N LEU A 26 -9.35 -13.34 8.12
CA LEU A 26 -8.22 -13.31 9.05
C LEU A 26 -7.44 -12.01 8.89
N LYS A 27 -7.13 -11.40 10.01
CA LYS A 27 -6.33 -10.18 10.09
C LYS A 27 -4.91 -10.54 10.55
N PRO A 28 -3.87 -10.27 9.73
CA PRO A 28 -2.51 -10.44 10.20
C PRO A 28 -2.18 -9.41 11.27
N ALA A 29 -1.42 -9.82 12.27
CA ALA A 29 -0.84 -8.91 13.25
C ALA A 29 0.05 -7.86 12.56
N PHE A 30 0.15 -6.70 13.17
CA PHE A 30 1.05 -5.66 12.69
C PHE A 30 2.50 -6.15 12.77
N ASP A 31 3.26 -5.98 11.71
CA ASP A 31 4.70 -6.25 11.71
C ASP A 31 5.43 -5.09 12.37
N GLU A 32 5.90 -5.29 13.60
CA GLU A 32 6.60 -4.31 14.43
C GLU A 32 8.01 -3.94 13.93
N LYS A 33 8.45 -4.47 12.78
CA LYS A 33 9.71 -4.04 12.18
C LYS A 33 9.63 -2.59 11.74
N ALA A 34 10.56 -1.77 12.17
CA ALA A 34 10.67 -0.36 11.77
C ALA A 34 10.62 -0.17 10.24
N THR A 35 11.17 -1.13 9.49
CA THR A 35 11.18 -1.14 8.02
C THR A 35 9.91 -1.71 7.37
N ASN A 36 8.81 -1.88 8.13
CA ASN A 36 7.53 -2.37 7.60
C ASN A 36 7.11 -1.60 6.35
N ALA A 37 7.22 -2.27 5.20
CA ALA A 37 7.07 -1.62 3.91
C ALA A 37 5.64 -1.13 3.63
N LEU A 38 4.63 -1.84 4.17
CA LEU A 38 3.23 -1.45 4.02
C LEU A 38 2.96 -0.17 4.82
N HIS A 39 3.38 -0.16 6.08
CA HIS A 39 3.17 1.02 6.93
C HIS A 39 3.94 2.25 6.47
N LEU A 40 5.23 2.10 6.10
CA LEU A 40 6.00 3.18 5.51
C LEU A 40 5.38 3.69 4.21
N GLY A 41 4.86 2.79 3.36
CA GLY A 41 4.13 3.16 2.15
C GLY A 41 2.90 4.01 2.48
N THR A 42 2.08 3.56 3.44
CA THR A 42 0.89 4.31 3.90
C THR A 42 1.25 5.70 4.41
N CYS A 43 2.31 5.83 5.23
CA CYS A 43 2.76 7.15 5.72
C CYS A 43 3.21 8.08 4.58
N VAL A 44 3.88 7.53 3.55
CA VAL A 44 4.30 8.33 2.39
C VAL A 44 3.08 8.79 1.57
N HIS A 45 2.11 7.90 1.31
CA HIS A 45 0.86 8.26 0.61
C HIS A 45 0.10 9.35 1.38
N ASP A 46 -0.06 9.18 2.70
CA ASP A 46 -0.70 10.19 3.56
C ASP A 46 0.00 11.56 3.48
N ALA A 47 1.34 11.57 3.54
CA ALA A 47 2.09 12.82 3.40
C ALA A 47 1.87 13.51 2.05
N LEU A 48 1.71 12.74 0.96
CA LEU A 48 1.48 13.28 -0.38
C LEU A 48 0.04 13.80 -0.53
N GLU A 49 -0.94 13.04 -0.06
CA GLU A 49 -2.35 13.37 -0.10
C GLU A 49 -2.66 14.61 0.74
N THR A 50 -2.26 14.60 2.01
CA THR A 50 -2.56 15.69 2.96
C THR A 50 -1.59 16.88 2.85
N ARG A 51 -0.48 16.70 2.14
CA ARG A 51 0.68 17.59 2.10
C ARG A 51 1.21 17.97 3.51
N ASN A 52 1.03 17.04 4.46
CA ASN A 52 1.35 17.20 5.87
C ASN A 52 2.32 16.13 6.37
N ILE A 53 3.61 16.49 6.44
CA ILE A 53 4.67 15.56 6.90
C ILE A 53 4.53 15.25 8.39
N GLU A 54 4.08 16.19 9.19
CA GLU A 54 3.93 16.00 10.64
C GLU A 54 2.86 14.95 10.93
N HIS A 55 1.74 14.98 10.18
CA HIS A 55 0.69 13.97 10.29
C HIS A 55 1.22 12.57 9.94
N ALA A 56 1.88 12.43 8.80
CA ALA A 56 2.46 11.16 8.35
C ALA A 56 3.50 10.59 9.33
N THR A 57 4.36 11.45 9.89
CA THR A 57 5.36 11.02 10.88
C THR A 57 4.77 10.68 12.24
N LYS A 58 3.70 11.38 12.64
CA LYS A 58 2.90 11.02 13.82
C LYS A 58 2.26 9.64 13.62
N MET A 59 1.63 9.42 12.48
CA MET A 59 1.02 8.13 12.11
C MET A 59 2.04 6.99 12.11
N TYR A 60 3.29 7.25 11.64
CA TYR A 60 4.37 6.29 11.73
C TYR A 60 4.67 5.93 13.19
N LYS A 61 4.82 6.92 14.07
CA LYS A 61 5.17 6.72 15.49
C LYS A 61 4.09 5.95 16.26
N GLU A 62 2.84 6.34 16.10
CA GLU A 62 1.71 5.83 16.88
C GLU A 62 1.41 4.33 16.64
N LYS A 63 1.92 3.78 15.53
CA LYS A 63 1.64 2.40 15.18
C LYS A 63 2.53 1.38 15.90
N TYR A 64 3.72 1.80 16.36
CA TYR A 64 4.67 0.90 17.01
C TYR A 64 4.47 0.86 18.52
N SER A 65 4.38 -0.35 19.09
CA SER A 65 4.32 -0.57 20.55
C SER A 65 5.71 -0.50 21.19
N ILE A 66 6.76 -0.82 20.44
CA ILE A 66 8.16 -0.76 20.84
C ILE A 66 8.88 0.22 19.90
N TRP A 67 9.62 1.15 20.51
CA TRP A 67 10.38 2.17 19.77
C TRP A 67 11.87 1.97 20.00
N ASP A 68 12.64 1.80 18.93
CA ASP A 68 14.08 1.59 18.97
C ASP A 68 14.85 2.50 17.99
N GLU A 69 16.16 2.32 17.90
CA GLU A 69 17.01 3.09 16.99
C GLU A 69 16.68 2.88 15.51
N ASN A 70 16.11 1.74 15.12
CA ASN A 70 15.70 1.50 13.74
C ASN A 70 14.49 2.37 13.39
N ASN A 71 13.56 2.56 14.34
CA ASN A 71 12.43 3.49 14.15
C ASN A 71 12.91 4.93 14.01
N GLU A 72 13.91 5.35 14.80
CA GLU A 72 14.51 6.69 14.65
C GLU A 72 15.16 6.88 13.27
N ILE A 73 15.81 5.87 12.76
CA ILE A 73 16.43 5.91 11.41
C ILE A 73 15.36 5.99 10.32
N GLU A 74 14.29 5.20 10.39
CA GLU A 74 13.21 5.26 9.39
C GLU A 74 12.48 6.60 9.45
N LEU A 75 12.24 7.13 10.64
CA LEU A 75 11.67 8.47 10.82
C LEU A 75 12.59 9.56 10.23
N LEU A 76 13.91 9.46 10.46
CA LEU A 76 14.87 10.36 9.84
C LEU A 76 14.83 10.30 8.31
N LYS A 77 14.68 9.10 7.72
CA LYS A 77 14.55 8.94 6.27
C LYS A 77 13.29 9.64 5.74
N LEU A 78 12.13 9.45 6.39
CA LEU A 78 10.88 10.11 6.01
C LEU A 78 11.03 11.63 6.08
N ASN A 79 11.50 12.16 7.22
CA ASN A 79 11.69 13.60 7.42
C ASN A 79 12.74 14.22 6.47
N THR A 80 13.66 13.41 5.95
CA THR A 80 14.67 13.89 5.01
C THR A 80 14.14 13.98 3.59
N ILE A 81 13.36 13.00 3.14
CA ILE A 81 12.95 12.94 1.72
C ILE A 81 11.64 13.66 1.44
N LEU A 82 10.67 13.57 2.34
CA LEU A 82 9.31 14.09 2.12
C LEU A 82 9.25 15.59 1.81
N PRO A 83 10.01 16.48 2.47
CA PRO A 83 9.98 17.92 2.13
C PRO A 83 10.30 18.18 0.65
N LYS A 84 11.32 17.52 0.12
CA LYS A 84 11.72 17.64 -1.29
C LYS A 84 10.68 17.00 -2.21
N VAL A 85 10.20 15.80 -1.88
CA VAL A 85 9.18 15.09 -2.66
C VAL A 85 7.94 15.94 -2.84
N LEU A 86 7.45 16.58 -1.78
CA LEU A 86 6.27 17.45 -1.84
C LEU A 86 6.44 18.64 -2.79
N THR A 87 7.66 19.15 -3.00
CA THR A 87 7.90 20.22 -3.99
C THR A 87 7.92 19.71 -5.43
N GLN A 88 8.09 18.41 -5.64
CA GLN A 88 8.18 17.79 -6.96
C GLN A 88 6.87 17.16 -7.44
N ILE A 89 5.99 16.77 -6.53
CA ILE A 89 4.66 16.24 -6.87
C ILE A 89 3.75 17.42 -7.25
N PRO A 90 3.14 17.40 -8.45
CA PRO A 90 2.19 18.43 -8.86
C PRO A 90 0.96 18.47 -7.94
N GLU A 91 0.20 19.54 -8.01
CA GLU A 91 -1.11 19.60 -7.38
C GLU A 91 -2.13 18.81 -8.18
N GLY A 92 -3.08 18.18 -7.49
CA GLY A 92 -4.10 17.34 -8.13
C GLY A 92 -5.21 16.95 -7.17
N GLU A 93 -6.14 16.17 -7.67
CA GLU A 93 -7.18 15.51 -6.89
C GLU A 93 -6.64 14.16 -6.39
N TYR A 94 -6.65 13.94 -5.09
CA TYR A 94 -6.10 12.75 -4.45
C TYR A 94 -7.19 11.74 -4.11
N GLU A 95 -6.80 10.46 -4.01
CA GLU A 95 -7.65 9.35 -3.56
C GLU A 95 -9.00 9.27 -4.31
N TYR A 96 -8.97 9.52 -5.64
CA TYR A 96 -10.18 9.46 -6.44
C TYR A 96 -10.77 8.06 -6.42
N LYS A 97 -11.97 7.92 -5.84
CA LYS A 97 -12.67 6.64 -5.72
C LYS A 97 -13.28 6.20 -7.05
N LEU A 98 -12.83 5.07 -7.55
CA LEU A 98 -13.48 4.33 -8.63
C LEU A 98 -14.45 3.34 -8.00
N ASP A 99 -15.75 3.54 -8.20
CA ASP A 99 -16.80 2.67 -7.65
C ASP A 99 -17.77 2.28 -8.77
N VAL A 100 -17.54 1.13 -9.39
CA VAL A 100 -18.37 0.57 -10.44
C VAL A 100 -19.22 -0.54 -9.85
N GLU A 101 -20.53 -0.35 -9.88
CA GLU A 101 -21.49 -1.29 -9.30
C GLU A 101 -21.30 -2.70 -9.87
N ASP A 102 -21.23 -3.67 -8.96
CA ASP A 102 -21.03 -5.10 -9.22
C ASP A 102 -19.80 -5.47 -10.06
N ASP A 103 -18.88 -4.52 -10.33
CA ASP A 103 -17.72 -4.77 -11.18
C ASP A 103 -16.40 -4.48 -10.46
N PHE A 104 -16.09 -3.21 -10.18
CA PHE A 104 -14.76 -2.79 -9.72
C PHE A 104 -14.80 -1.73 -8.64
N ILE A 105 -13.85 -1.82 -7.70
CA ILE A 105 -13.55 -0.77 -6.75
C ILE A 105 -12.04 -0.53 -6.69
N GLY A 106 -11.63 0.73 -6.69
CA GLY A 106 -10.24 1.14 -6.58
C GLY A 106 -10.13 2.60 -6.18
N TYR A 107 -8.89 3.03 -5.93
CA TYR A 107 -8.57 4.42 -5.62
C TYR A 107 -7.39 4.82 -6.48
N ILE A 108 -7.52 5.95 -7.20
CA ILE A 108 -6.42 6.55 -7.94
C ILE A 108 -5.70 7.49 -6.98
N ASP A 109 -4.41 7.27 -6.79
CA ASP A 109 -3.64 8.06 -5.83
C ASP A 109 -3.69 9.56 -6.14
N MET A 110 -3.56 9.94 -7.45
CA MET A 110 -3.69 11.34 -7.84
C MET A 110 -4.10 11.50 -9.31
N LEU A 111 -5.00 12.46 -9.55
CA LEU A 111 -5.37 12.96 -10.89
C LEU A 111 -4.94 14.42 -11.03
N VAL A 112 -4.23 14.74 -12.09
CA VAL A 112 -3.84 16.12 -12.43
C VAL A 112 -4.65 16.59 -13.63
N LYS A 113 -5.45 17.63 -13.46
CA LYS A 113 -6.21 18.22 -14.55
C LYS A 113 -5.26 18.97 -15.52
N ILE A 114 -5.32 18.63 -16.80
CA ILE A 114 -4.51 19.24 -17.85
C ILE A 114 -5.33 20.26 -18.63
N GLU A 115 -6.55 19.88 -18.97
CA GLU A 115 -7.56 20.74 -19.59
C GLU A 115 -8.95 20.18 -19.25
N ASP A 116 -9.99 20.79 -19.76
CA ASP A 116 -11.36 20.37 -19.44
C ASP A 116 -11.65 18.95 -19.94
N GLY A 117 -12.02 18.07 -19.01
CA GLY A 117 -12.25 16.66 -19.29
C GLY A 117 -10.99 15.82 -19.57
N VAL A 118 -9.77 16.36 -19.40
CA VAL A 118 -8.52 15.64 -19.67
C VAL A 118 -7.58 15.69 -18.47
N TYR A 119 -7.12 14.52 -18.05
CA TYR A 119 -6.30 14.35 -16.86
C TYR A 119 -5.06 13.49 -17.12
N ASP A 120 -4.02 13.67 -16.33
CA ASP A 120 -2.94 12.71 -16.16
C ASP A 120 -3.14 11.96 -14.85
N LEU A 121 -2.90 10.64 -14.87
CA LEU A 121 -3.05 9.73 -13.72
C LEU A 121 -1.69 9.39 -13.14
N TYR A 122 -1.58 9.51 -11.81
CA TYR A 122 -0.38 9.15 -11.05
C TYR A 122 -0.71 8.08 -10.02
N ASP A 123 0.18 7.10 -9.89
CA ASP A 123 0.15 6.07 -8.86
C ASP A 123 1.48 6.14 -8.10
N PHE A 124 1.40 6.33 -6.78
CA PHE A 124 2.56 6.55 -5.93
C PHE A 124 3.21 5.23 -5.51
N LYS A 125 4.53 5.19 -5.55
CA LYS A 125 5.29 4.02 -5.12
C LYS A 125 6.49 4.42 -4.26
N TYR A 126 6.50 4.04 -2.98
CA TYR A 126 7.66 4.19 -2.12
C TYR A 126 8.62 3.01 -2.34
N ALA A 127 9.59 3.17 -3.23
CA ALA A 127 10.42 2.07 -3.72
C ALA A 127 11.84 2.49 -4.12
N THR A 128 12.72 1.50 -4.27
CA THR A 128 14.10 1.71 -4.77
C THR A 128 14.17 1.78 -6.29
N ASP A 129 13.23 1.12 -6.97
CA ASP A 129 13.08 1.15 -8.42
C ASP A 129 11.62 0.82 -8.80
N ALA A 130 11.26 1.07 -10.04
CA ALA A 130 9.90 0.90 -10.56
C ALA A 130 9.70 -0.35 -11.43
N LYS A 131 10.75 -1.06 -11.81
CA LYS A 131 10.67 -2.17 -12.79
C LYS A 131 9.61 -3.20 -12.44
N ARG A 132 9.45 -3.49 -11.15
CA ARG A 132 8.44 -4.45 -10.66
C ARG A 132 6.98 -4.02 -10.91
N TYR A 133 6.73 -2.75 -11.18
CA TYR A 133 5.38 -2.21 -11.40
C TYR A 133 4.99 -2.17 -12.87
N GLU A 134 5.95 -2.23 -13.81
CA GLU A 134 5.71 -2.15 -15.25
C GLU A 134 4.76 -3.25 -15.76
N SER A 135 4.82 -4.44 -15.15
CA SER A 135 3.92 -5.55 -15.48
C SER A 135 2.55 -5.49 -14.80
N SER A 136 2.34 -4.55 -13.85
CA SER A 136 1.09 -4.47 -13.08
C SER A 136 -0.08 -4.00 -13.95
N PRO A 137 -1.25 -4.66 -13.88
CA PRO A 137 -2.47 -4.17 -14.51
C PRO A 137 -3.09 -2.93 -13.83
N GLN A 138 -2.68 -2.59 -12.60
CA GLN A 138 -3.36 -1.64 -11.72
C GLN A 138 -3.70 -0.30 -12.41
N VAL A 139 -2.69 0.41 -12.91
CA VAL A 139 -2.88 1.73 -13.51
C VAL A 139 -3.66 1.69 -14.85
N HIS A 140 -3.58 0.56 -15.57
CA HIS A 140 -4.38 0.34 -16.77
C HIS A 140 -5.87 0.20 -16.45
N LEU A 141 -6.18 -0.52 -15.35
CA LEU A 141 -7.55 -0.64 -14.83
C LEU A 141 -8.08 0.71 -14.36
N TYR A 142 -7.26 1.50 -13.68
CA TYR A 142 -7.65 2.83 -13.22
C TYR A 142 -8.03 3.74 -14.39
N LYS A 143 -7.20 3.82 -15.44
CA LYS A 143 -7.55 4.55 -16.66
C LYS A 143 -8.84 4.05 -17.27
N TYR A 144 -8.97 2.74 -17.50
CA TYR A 144 -10.16 2.14 -18.14
C TYR A 144 -11.44 2.46 -17.36
N TYR A 145 -11.46 2.24 -16.05
CA TYR A 145 -12.66 2.47 -15.25
C TYR A 145 -12.96 3.95 -15.06
N TYR A 146 -11.94 4.80 -14.92
CA TYR A 146 -12.14 6.25 -14.82
C TYR A 146 -12.80 6.80 -16.10
N GLU A 147 -12.28 6.49 -17.26
CA GLU A 147 -12.85 6.93 -18.54
C GLU A 147 -14.26 6.38 -18.76
N LYS A 148 -14.51 5.13 -18.36
CA LYS A 148 -15.82 4.48 -18.45
C LYS A 148 -16.91 5.16 -17.62
N ILE A 149 -16.59 5.58 -16.39
CA ILE A 149 -17.61 6.12 -15.45
C ILE A 149 -17.79 7.63 -15.57
N THR A 150 -16.75 8.36 -15.98
CA THR A 150 -16.78 9.82 -16.02
C THR A 150 -16.99 10.39 -17.42
N GLY A 151 -16.67 9.64 -18.45
CA GLY A 151 -16.58 10.14 -19.83
C GLY A 151 -15.36 11.03 -20.09
N ASN A 152 -14.58 11.37 -19.06
CA ASN A 152 -13.34 12.14 -19.18
C ASN A 152 -12.21 11.24 -19.72
N LYS A 153 -11.11 11.86 -20.13
CA LYS A 153 -9.96 11.18 -20.75
C LYS A 153 -8.72 11.21 -19.83
N ILE A 154 -8.06 10.09 -19.67
CA ILE A 154 -6.70 10.03 -19.12
C ILE A 154 -5.70 10.11 -20.28
N ARG A 155 -4.96 11.22 -20.34
CA ARG A 155 -3.96 11.49 -21.38
C ARG A 155 -2.72 10.62 -21.19
N ASN A 156 -2.15 10.66 -19.97
CA ASN A 156 -0.96 9.90 -19.61
C ASN A 156 -1.17 9.18 -18.27
N ILE A 157 -0.42 8.10 -18.11
CA ILE A 157 -0.33 7.34 -16.86
C ILE A 157 1.10 7.38 -16.37
N TYR A 158 1.30 7.63 -15.08
CA TYR A 158 2.61 7.68 -14.47
C TYR A 158 2.68 6.86 -13.17
N TYR A 159 3.80 6.17 -12.98
CA TYR A 159 4.25 5.85 -11.64
C TYR A 159 5.11 7.00 -11.12
N ALA A 160 4.74 7.58 -10.00
CA ALA A 160 5.59 8.52 -9.25
C ALA A 160 6.33 7.71 -8.18
N VAL A 161 7.60 7.41 -8.45
CA VAL A 161 8.44 6.59 -7.56
C VAL A 161 9.18 7.48 -6.60
N ILE A 162 8.71 7.48 -5.35
CA ILE A 162 9.32 8.16 -4.23
C ILE A 162 10.54 7.34 -3.79
N PRO A 163 11.75 7.93 -3.75
CA PRO A 163 12.96 7.21 -3.42
C PRO A 163 12.91 6.57 -2.04
N LYS A 164 13.21 5.27 -1.95
CA LYS A 164 13.35 4.54 -0.69
C LYS A 164 14.81 4.26 -0.38
N CYS A 165 15.26 4.59 0.84
CA CYS A 165 16.55 4.18 1.35
C CYS A 165 16.46 2.79 1.97
N LYS A 166 17.17 1.81 1.40
CA LYS A 166 17.21 0.42 1.86
C LYS A 166 18.33 0.10 2.87
N ASP A 167 19.14 1.09 3.18
CA ASP A 167 20.24 0.91 4.13
C ASP A 167 19.68 0.95 5.56
N THR A 168 20.24 0.11 6.42
CA THR A 168 19.77 -0.16 7.79
C THR A 168 20.98 -0.27 8.74
N LEU A 169 20.74 -0.23 10.06
CA LEU A 169 21.79 -0.28 11.08
C LEU A 169 22.57 -1.60 11.08
N ASP A 170 21.93 -2.69 10.66
CA ASP A 170 22.58 -4.00 10.50
C ASP A 170 23.57 -4.05 9.33
N LYS A 171 23.48 -3.10 8.38
CA LYS A 171 24.34 -3.04 7.18
C LYS A 171 25.51 -2.07 7.29
N MET A 172 25.39 -1.06 8.16
CA MET A 172 26.45 -0.07 8.34
C MET A 172 26.37 0.66 9.68
N PRO A 173 27.50 1.23 10.17
CA PRO A 173 27.53 2.03 11.40
C PRO A 173 26.55 3.21 11.33
N LYS A 174 25.92 3.53 12.48
CA LYS A 174 24.90 4.57 12.62
C LYS A 174 25.33 5.93 12.06
N GLU A 175 26.52 6.39 12.42
CA GLU A 175 27.04 7.69 11.93
C GLU A 175 27.16 7.74 10.39
N LYS A 176 27.67 6.66 9.81
CA LYS A 176 27.78 6.54 8.35
C LYS A 176 26.42 6.53 7.68
N LEU A 177 25.45 5.82 8.28
CA LEU A 177 24.06 5.76 7.79
C LEU A 177 23.39 7.13 7.85
N ILE A 178 23.50 7.84 8.98
CA ILE A 178 22.95 9.19 9.15
C ILE A 178 23.57 10.16 8.11
N ASN A 179 24.88 10.14 7.94
CA ASN A 179 25.55 10.97 6.93
C ASN A 179 25.01 10.66 5.52
N LYS A 180 24.88 9.38 5.16
CA LYS A 180 24.33 8.95 3.87
C LYS A 180 22.89 9.42 3.66
N ILE A 181 22.06 9.37 4.70
CA ILE A 181 20.67 9.87 4.65
C ILE A 181 20.67 11.37 4.37
N LYS A 182 21.44 12.15 5.13
CA LYS A 182 21.49 13.61 5.03
C LYS A 182 22.15 14.13 3.74
N THR A 183 22.90 13.30 3.03
CA THR A 183 23.60 13.67 1.79
C THR A 183 23.01 12.99 0.56
N SER A 184 23.51 11.79 0.22
CA SER A 184 23.17 11.12 -1.03
C SER A 184 21.71 10.69 -1.13
N TYR A 185 21.03 10.39 -0.01
CA TYR A 185 19.59 10.09 -0.02
C TYR A 185 18.75 11.36 -0.13
N ALA A 186 19.09 12.41 0.62
CA ALA A 186 18.44 13.71 0.53
C ALA A 186 18.52 14.35 -0.87
N ALA A 187 19.56 14.01 -1.64
CA ALA A 187 19.74 14.51 -3.00
C ALA A 187 18.83 13.84 -4.05
N LYS A 188 18.20 12.70 -3.72
CA LYS A 188 17.38 11.96 -4.68
C LYS A 188 16.11 12.70 -5.04
N ASP A 189 15.65 12.49 -6.27
CA ASP A 189 14.43 13.06 -6.83
C ASP A 189 13.36 11.99 -7.02
N VAL A 190 12.10 12.42 -7.10
CA VAL A 190 10.98 11.58 -7.56
C VAL A 190 11.23 11.18 -9.00
N GLN A 191 11.03 9.92 -9.32
CA GLN A 191 11.11 9.43 -10.70
C GLN A 191 9.68 9.29 -11.25
N PHE A 192 9.36 10.09 -12.27
CA PHE A 192 8.10 9.96 -12.98
C PHE A 192 8.29 9.05 -14.19
N ILE A 193 7.72 7.86 -14.12
CA ILE A 193 7.82 6.83 -15.15
C ILE A 193 6.50 6.78 -15.90
N LYS A 194 6.52 7.22 -17.15
CA LYS A 194 5.37 7.14 -18.05
C LYS A 194 5.13 5.69 -18.43
N VAL A 195 3.86 5.27 -18.36
CA VAL A 195 3.40 3.92 -18.69
C VAL A 195 2.57 3.97 -19.96
N ASP A 196 2.94 3.20 -20.97
CA ASP A 196 2.14 3.03 -22.18
C ASP A 196 0.89 2.19 -21.86
N TYR A 197 -0.28 2.69 -22.22
CA TYR A 197 -1.54 2.00 -21.96
C TYR A 197 -1.65 0.70 -22.74
N GLN A 198 -1.96 -0.39 -22.04
CA GLN A 198 -2.06 -1.74 -22.57
C GLN A 198 -3.48 -2.29 -22.35
N PRO A 199 -4.40 -2.23 -23.34
CA PRO A 199 -5.77 -2.72 -23.19
C PRO A 199 -5.87 -4.22 -22.85
N GLU A 200 -4.89 -5.02 -23.27
CA GLU A 200 -4.81 -6.44 -22.95
C GLU A 200 -4.73 -6.74 -21.43
N LYS A 201 -4.24 -5.79 -20.64
CA LYS A 201 -4.24 -5.90 -19.16
C LYS A 201 -5.67 -5.91 -18.59
N ILE A 202 -6.60 -5.24 -19.27
CA ILE A 202 -8.01 -5.24 -18.87
C ILE A 202 -8.61 -6.62 -19.13
N ILE A 203 -8.34 -7.19 -20.32
CA ILE A 203 -8.81 -8.55 -20.69
C ILE A 203 -8.26 -9.59 -19.71
N GLN A 204 -6.96 -9.50 -19.40
CA GLN A 204 -6.32 -10.37 -18.42
C GLN A 204 -7.01 -10.29 -17.05
N PHE A 205 -7.26 -9.07 -16.54
CA PHE A 205 -7.94 -8.87 -15.26
C PHE A 205 -9.37 -9.43 -15.28
N GLN A 206 -10.15 -9.18 -16.33
CA GLN A 206 -11.52 -9.67 -16.44
C GLN A 206 -11.56 -11.20 -16.48
N THR A 207 -10.61 -11.83 -17.16
CA THR A 207 -10.46 -13.30 -17.17
C THR A 207 -10.16 -13.85 -15.77
N GLN A 208 -9.24 -13.20 -15.05
CA GLN A 208 -8.89 -13.59 -13.68
C GLN A 208 -10.05 -13.35 -12.71
N LYS A 209 -10.79 -12.26 -12.86
CA LYS A 209 -12.00 -11.97 -12.09
C LYS A 209 -13.06 -13.05 -12.32
N ALA A 210 -13.33 -13.40 -13.58
CA ALA A 210 -14.29 -14.44 -13.92
C ALA A 210 -13.89 -15.82 -13.34
N ALA A 211 -12.59 -16.14 -13.30
CA ALA A 211 -12.08 -17.34 -12.65
C ALA A 211 -12.32 -17.31 -11.12
N LEU A 212 -12.08 -16.16 -10.49
CA LEU A 212 -12.37 -15.96 -9.06
C LEU A 212 -13.88 -16.13 -8.77
N GLU A 213 -14.75 -15.56 -9.60
CA GLU A 213 -16.21 -15.64 -9.40
C GLU A 213 -16.76 -17.08 -9.50
N LYS A 214 -16.10 -17.94 -10.28
CA LYS A 214 -16.45 -19.35 -10.45
C LYS A 214 -15.75 -20.28 -9.46
N ALA A 215 -14.82 -19.76 -8.65
CA ALA A 215 -14.02 -20.60 -7.76
C ALA A 215 -14.85 -21.20 -6.64
N THR A 216 -14.80 -22.52 -6.49
CA THR A 216 -15.43 -23.29 -5.42
C THR A 216 -14.41 -23.90 -4.46
N SER A 217 -13.12 -23.93 -4.85
CA SER A 217 -12.00 -24.39 -4.03
C SER A 217 -10.86 -23.38 -4.06
N PHE A 218 -10.03 -23.40 -3.01
CA PHE A 218 -8.95 -22.41 -2.81
C PHE A 218 -7.69 -23.14 -2.37
N GLU A 219 -6.93 -23.62 -3.36
CA GLU A 219 -5.75 -24.43 -3.13
C GLU A 219 -4.55 -23.59 -2.69
N LYS A 220 -3.66 -24.22 -1.90
CA LYS A 220 -2.36 -23.62 -1.53
C LYS A 220 -1.42 -23.66 -2.72
N VAL A 221 -0.83 -22.52 -3.05
CA VAL A 221 0.19 -22.40 -4.08
C VAL A 221 1.51 -21.97 -3.44
N TYR A 222 2.48 -22.88 -3.45
CA TYR A 222 3.80 -22.66 -2.85
C TYR A 222 4.74 -22.02 -3.87
N THR A 223 5.15 -20.79 -3.60
CA THR A 223 6.09 -20.01 -4.43
C THR A 223 7.07 -19.25 -3.55
N SER A 224 8.07 -18.58 -4.16
CA SER A 224 8.95 -17.66 -3.45
C SER A 224 8.19 -16.54 -2.74
N LYS A 225 6.99 -16.19 -3.19
CA LYS A 225 6.14 -15.17 -2.52
C LYS A 225 5.67 -15.59 -1.13
N CYS A 226 5.72 -16.89 -0.79
CA CYS A 226 5.40 -17.36 0.56
C CYS A 226 6.35 -16.77 1.62
N GLU A 227 7.59 -16.40 1.25
CA GLU A 227 8.54 -15.76 2.17
C GLU A 227 8.03 -14.40 2.70
N TRP A 228 7.16 -13.74 1.93
CA TRP A 228 6.58 -12.42 2.23
C TRP A 228 5.10 -12.50 2.61
N CYS A 229 4.57 -13.72 2.80
CA CYS A 229 3.18 -13.91 3.16
C CYS A 229 2.96 -13.61 4.65
N GLN A 230 2.09 -12.67 4.97
CA GLN A 230 1.77 -12.26 6.33
C GLN A 230 1.09 -13.37 7.17
N LEU A 231 0.58 -14.44 6.53
CA LEU A 231 -0.06 -15.58 7.17
C LEU A 231 0.71 -16.88 6.90
N LYS A 232 2.05 -16.79 6.75
CA LYS A 232 2.91 -17.94 6.42
C LYS A 232 2.84 -19.05 7.45
N LYS A 233 3.03 -18.72 8.73
CA LYS A 233 3.03 -19.72 9.82
C LYS A 233 1.65 -20.36 9.98
N TYR A 234 0.60 -19.53 9.97
CA TYR A 234 -0.78 -20.01 9.99
C TYR A 234 -1.05 -21.00 8.84
N CYS A 235 -0.67 -20.63 7.62
CA CYS A 235 -0.84 -21.46 6.44
C CYS A 235 -0.07 -22.80 6.52
N LEU A 236 1.23 -22.74 6.90
CA LEU A 236 2.09 -23.92 6.95
C LEU A 236 1.72 -24.88 8.09
N SER A 237 1.21 -24.35 9.21
CA SER A 237 0.74 -25.15 10.34
C SER A 237 -0.69 -25.69 10.18
N ASN A 238 -1.33 -25.48 9.02
CA ASN A 238 -2.74 -25.79 8.78
C ASN A 238 -3.68 -25.17 9.83
N GLY A 239 -3.43 -23.89 10.16
CA GLY A 239 -4.26 -23.10 11.09
C GLY A 239 -3.95 -23.27 12.57
N LYS A 240 -2.94 -24.07 12.93
CA LYS A 240 -2.57 -24.32 14.34
C LYS A 240 -1.77 -23.17 14.93
N ASP A 241 -0.83 -22.59 14.18
CA ASP A 241 -0.04 -21.44 14.61
C ASP A 241 -0.77 -20.14 14.28
N LYS A 242 -1.29 -19.49 15.31
CA LYS A 242 -2.02 -18.20 15.21
C LYS A 242 -1.16 -16.98 15.59
N SER A 243 0.15 -17.17 15.79
CA SER A 243 1.05 -16.10 16.25
C SER A 243 1.17 -14.90 15.29
N GLU A 244 0.76 -15.08 14.02
CA GLU A 244 0.73 -14.01 13.01
C GLU A 244 -0.64 -13.32 12.89
N LEU A 245 -1.62 -13.68 13.71
CA LEU A 245 -2.95 -13.04 13.69
C LEU A 245 -3.05 -11.94 14.72
N GLU A 246 -3.85 -10.91 14.42
CA GLU A 246 -4.27 -9.95 15.43
C GLU A 246 -4.98 -10.70 16.58
N VAL A 247 -4.57 -10.40 17.79
CA VAL A 247 -5.32 -10.85 18.97
C VAL A 247 -6.55 -9.96 19.07
N GLU A 248 -7.75 -10.54 18.98
CA GLU A 248 -8.97 -9.82 19.29
C GLU A 248 -8.84 -9.30 20.73
N LYS A 249 -8.79 -7.98 20.90
CA LYS A 249 -8.92 -7.39 22.21
C LYS A 249 -10.28 -7.83 22.73
N PRO A 250 -10.36 -8.43 23.94
CA PRO A 250 -11.67 -8.71 24.53
C PRO A 250 -12.46 -7.41 24.51
N ASP A 251 -13.70 -7.48 24.06
CA ASP A 251 -14.64 -6.38 24.14
C ASP A 251 -14.83 -6.07 25.62
N ILE A 252 -14.02 -5.15 26.13
CA ILE A 252 -14.20 -4.59 27.47
C ILE A 252 -15.36 -3.62 27.27
N GLY A 253 -16.59 -4.19 27.25
CA GLY A 253 -17.80 -3.39 27.28
C GLY A 253 -17.60 -2.26 28.27
N GLU A 254 -17.97 -1.04 27.89
CA GLU A 254 -17.85 0.15 28.70
C GLU A 254 -18.18 -0.20 30.16
N LEU A 255 -17.16 -0.29 31.01
CA LEU A 255 -17.34 -0.35 32.44
C LEU A 255 -18.00 0.97 32.83
N LYS A 256 -19.33 0.96 32.95
CA LYS A 256 -20.08 2.02 33.60
C LYS A 256 -19.51 2.10 35.02
N PHE A 257 -18.71 3.10 35.30
CA PHE A 257 -18.39 3.50 36.64
C PHE A 257 -19.70 3.99 37.28
N GLU A 258 -20.43 3.10 37.96
CA GLU A 258 -21.45 3.52 38.91
C GLU A 258 -20.74 4.31 39.99
N GLU A 259 -21.16 5.56 40.18
CA GLU A 259 -20.71 6.41 41.27
C GLU A 259 -20.96 5.68 42.60
N ILE A 260 -19.89 5.22 43.21
CA ILE A 260 -19.95 4.81 44.61
C ILE A 260 -19.99 6.11 45.40
N SER A 261 -21.19 6.53 45.76
CA SER A 261 -21.39 7.56 46.75
C SER A 261 -20.95 7.02 48.09
N LEU A 262 -19.84 7.51 48.61
CA LEU A 262 -19.43 7.31 50.00
C LEU A 262 -20.20 8.27 50.89
N PHE A 263 -21.01 7.70 51.77
CA PHE A 263 -21.50 8.37 52.96
C PHE A 263 -20.36 8.58 53.95
#